data_b2d3e70a236dcae1d0fa02ebe1ff0e7d
#
_entry.id   b2d3e70a236dcae1d0fa02ebe1ff0e7d
#
_cell.length_a   1.000
_cell.length_b   1.000
_cell.length_c   1.000
_cell.angle_alpha   90.00
_cell.angle_beta   90.00
_cell.angle_gamma   90.00
#
_symmetry.space_group_name_H-M   'P 1'
#
loop_
_entity.id
_entity.type
_entity.pdbx_description
1 polymer ?
#
loop_
_entity_poly.entity_id
_entity_poly.type
_entity_poly.pdbx_seq_one_letter_code
_entity_poly.pdbx_strand_id
1 'polypeptide(L)'
;ILEKTYTLDEEGHINETKTLVVEELVEAIEIEYETPGPEAYVEATDDGKRILVTSETHYENILAFIDIPETDLAKIEFYRVVDGTRVIHEFDGYDTNDNGLVDYVEWVVPSLSNDTYEIVIEIINAEHLDSNREYVSDIFSEVSKRDDVWSEAINDGEHVRIKFEKQLDSKKDITLYPWILNGTPSIEVYEINSNQLLTEFK
;
A
#
# COMPACT_ATOMS: atom_id res chain seq x y z
N ILE A 1 -24.98 38.33 20.42
CA ILE A 1 -23.61 38.91 20.36
C ILE A 1 -22.63 37.80 20.64
N LEU A 2 -21.60 37.66 19.81
CA LEU A 2 -20.52 36.68 20.01
C LEU A 2 -19.34 37.44 20.69
N GLU A 3 -18.99 37.00 21.89
CA GLU A 3 -17.85 37.55 22.64
C GLU A 3 -16.71 36.51 22.66
N LYS A 4 -15.47 36.99 22.44
CA LYS A 4 -14.27 36.15 22.55
C LYS A 4 -13.54 36.53 23.83
N THR A 5 -13.23 35.54 24.64
CA THR A 5 -12.42 35.69 25.84
C THR A 5 -11.18 34.81 25.73
N TYR A 6 -10.04 35.37 26.06
CA TYR A 6 -8.77 34.63 26.09
C TYR A 6 -8.35 34.45 27.55
N THR A 7 -8.03 33.20 27.89
CA THR A 7 -7.49 32.83 29.20
C THR A 7 -6.14 32.16 29.02
N LEU A 8 -5.24 32.34 30.00
CA LEU A 8 -4.00 31.57 30.07
C LEU A 8 -4.23 30.40 31.04
N ASP A 9 -3.80 29.21 30.67
CA ASP A 9 -3.70 28.09 31.62
C ASP A 9 -2.46 28.17 32.52
N GLU A 10 -2.29 27.22 33.43
CA GLU A 10 -1.15 27.20 34.37
C GLU A 10 0.20 27.00 33.67
N GLU A 11 0.21 26.52 32.42
CA GLU A 11 1.38 26.30 31.58
C GLU A 11 1.66 27.47 30.62
N GLY A 12 0.78 28.48 30.61
CA GLY A 12 0.92 29.68 29.79
C GLY A 12 0.38 29.60 28.38
N HIS A 13 -0.42 28.57 28.07
CA HIS A 13 -1.10 28.44 26.79
C HIS A 13 -2.34 29.36 26.75
N ILE A 14 -2.59 29.92 25.57
CA ILE A 14 -3.75 30.77 25.33
C ILE A 14 -4.96 29.91 24.96
N ASN A 15 -5.98 29.88 25.83
CA ASN A 15 -7.26 29.26 25.54
C ASN A 15 -8.27 30.34 25.08
N GLU A 16 -8.82 30.18 23.87
CA GLU A 16 -9.89 31.02 23.35
C GLU A 16 -11.24 30.45 23.75
N THR A 17 -12.02 31.22 24.51
CA THR A 17 -13.41 30.86 24.82
C THR A 17 -14.34 31.77 24.01
N LYS A 18 -15.26 31.17 23.27
CA LYS A 18 -16.33 31.88 22.55
C LYS A 18 -17.60 31.84 23.38
N THR A 19 -18.12 32.98 23.76
CA THR A 19 -19.37 33.10 24.51
C THR A 19 -20.44 33.63 23.57
N LEU A 20 -21.53 32.88 23.40
CA LEU A 20 -22.73 33.34 22.71
C LEU A 20 -23.70 33.92 23.73
N VAL A 21 -23.94 35.22 23.64
CA VAL A 21 -24.96 35.90 24.45
C VAL A 21 -26.25 36.00 23.65
N VAL A 22 -27.31 35.30 24.13
CA VAL A 22 -28.64 35.30 23.54
C VAL A 22 -29.47 36.34 24.31
N GLU A 23 -29.89 37.42 23.63
CA GLU A 23 -30.64 38.52 24.25
C GLU A 23 -32.14 38.27 24.32
N GLU A 24 -32.65 37.27 23.62
CA GLU A 24 -34.06 36.90 23.59
C GLU A 24 -34.30 35.58 24.37
N LEU A 25 -35.52 35.39 24.90
CA LEU A 25 -35.90 34.12 25.50
C LEU A 25 -36.11 33.10 24.41
N VAL A 26 -35.26 32.04 24.43
CA VAL A 26 -35.36 30.89 23.53
C VAL A 26 -35.52 29.59 24.32
N GLU A 27 -36.32 28.67 23.80
CA GLU A 27 -36.53 27.37 24.46
C GLU A 27 -35.45 26.35 24.11
N ALA A 28 -34.81 26.52 22.93
CA ALA A 28 -33.74 25.66 22.46
C ALA A 28 -32.84 26.42 21.49
N ILE A 29 -31.58 26.04 21.43
CA ILE A 29 -30.61 26.49 20.41
C ILE A 29 -29.98 25.26 19.77
N GLU A 30 -29.74 25.33 18.46
CA GLU A 30 -28.94 24.37 17.72
C GLU A 30 -27.61 25.03 17.38
N ILE A 31 -26.52 24.31 17.64
CA ILE A 31 -25.16 24.80 17.37
C ILE A 31 -24.54 23.89 16.35
N GLU A 32 -24.27 24.41 15.17
CA GLU A 32 -23.48 23.76 14.14
C GLU A 32 -22.03 24.26 14.23
N TYR A 33 -21.08 23.33 14.23
CA TYR A 33 -19.67 23.65 14.25
C TYR A 33 -18.92 22.72 13.30
N GLU A 34 -17.85 23.26 12.68
CA GLU A 34 -16.97 22.51 11.84
C GLU A 34 -15.65 22.24 12.58
N THR A 35 -15.15 21.03 12.49
CA THR A 35 -13.80 20.65 12.94
C THR A 35 -12.95 20.30 11.73
N PRO A 36 -11.63 20.56 11.76
CA PRO A 36 -10.74 20.06 10.72
C PRO A 36 -10.92 18.54 10.58
N GLY A 37 -11.17 18.09 9.36
CA GLY A 37 -11.27 16.67 9.05
C GLY A 37 -9.91 15.98 9.02
N PRO A 38 -9.91 14.63 8.92
CA PRO A 38 -8.70 13.87 8.65
C PRO A 38 -8.08 14.25 7.29
N GLU A 39 -6.75 14.19 7.22
CA GLU A 39 -5.97 14.39 6.01
C GLU A 39 -5.14 13.14 5.70
N ALA A 40 -4.92 12.85 4.42
CA ALA A 40 -4.07 11.77 3.98
C ALA A 40 -2.93 12.29 3.10
N TYR A 41 -1.72 11.85 3.39
CA TYR A 41 -0.52 12.14 2.62
C TYR A 41 0.04 10.84 2.04
N VAL A 42 0.30 10.83 0.73
CA VAL A 42 0.77 9.65 0.01
C VAL A 42 2.20 9.87 -0.46
N GLU A 43 3.09 8.96 -0.10
CA GLU A 43 4.48 8.92 -0.51
C GLU A 43 4.74 7.62 -1.29
N ALA A 44 5.43 7.71 -2.43
CA ALA A 44 5.90 6.54 -3.13
C ALA A 44 7.10 5.93 -2.39
N THR A 45 7.05 4.63 -2.11
CA THR A 45 8.16 3.85 -1.55
C THR A 45 8.83 3.00 -2.61
N ASP A 46 9.88 2.29 -2.27
CA ASP A 46 10.58 1.42 -3.22
C ASP A 46 9.71 0.22 -3.63
N ASP A 47 8.87 -0.25 -2.73
CA ASP A 47 8.01 -1.44 -2.88
C ASP A 47 6.50 -1.13 -2.97
N GLY A 48 6.10 0.15 -3.11
CA GLY A 48 4.68 0.50 -3.20
C GLY A 48 4.38 1.95 -2.85
N LYS A 49 3.41 2.16 -1.95
CA LYS A 49 3.00 3.47 -1.45
C LYS A 49 2.87 3.44 0.06
N ARG A 50 3.35 4.48 0.72
CA ARG A 50 3.08 4.75 2.13
C ARG A 50 2.02 5.82 2.23
N ILE A 51 1.03 5.61 3.07
CA ILE A 51 -0.08 6.51 3.32
C ILE A 51 -0.05 6.91 4.79
N LEU A 52 0.15 8.19 5.08
CA LEU A 52 -0.01 8.76 6.40
C LEU A 52 -1.41 9.36 6.51
N VAL A 53 -2.23 8.84 7.40
CA VAL A 53 -3.53 9.40 7.75
C VAL A 53 -3.39 10.11 9.08
N THR A 54 -3.73 11.40 9.14
CA THR A 54 -3.51 12.24 10.32
C THR A 54 -4.71 13.14 10.60
N SER A 55 -4.89 13.53 11.86
CA SER A 55 -5.86 14.53 12.26
C SER A 55 -5.46 15.20 13.58
N GLU A 56 -5.72 16.49 13.70
CA GLU A 56 -5.60 17.24 14.97
C GLU A 56 -6.68 16.83 15.98
N THR A 57 -7.82 16.35 15.49
CA THR A 57 -8.92 15.83 16.31
C THR A 57 -8.90 14.31 16.28
N HIS A 58 -9.10 13.70 17.44
CA HIS A 58 -9.21 12.25 17.51
C HIS A 58 -10.52 11.76 16.89
N TYR A 59 -10.40 10.83 15.94
CA TYR A 59 -11.52 10.15 15.30
C TYR A 59 -11.39 8.64 15.47
N GLU A 60 -12.52 7.96 15.44
CA GLU A 60 -12.58 6.49 15.46
C GLU A 60 -13.31 5.96 14.23
N ASN A 61 -12.87 4.81 13.74
CA ASN A 61 -13.50 4.09 12.62
C ASN A 61 -13.66 4.96 11.34
N ILE A 62 -12.61 5.66 10.96
CA ILE A 62 -12.60 6.47 9.74
C ILE A 62 -12.37 5.57 8.53
N LEU A 63 -13.21 5.72 7.51
CA LEU A 63 -12.99 5.10 6.21
C LEU A 63 -11.93 5.91 5.46
N ALA A 64 -10.83 5.27 5.11
CA ALA A 64 -9.78 5.82 4.25
C ALA A 64 -9.74 5.05 2.93
N PHE A 65 -9.26 5.69 1.87
CA PHE A 65 -9.23 5.11 0.53
C PHE A 65 -8.10 5.68 -0.33
N ILE A 66 -7.75 4.93 -1.38
CA ILE A 66 -6.74 5.33 -2.37
C ILE A 66 -6.95 4.63 -3.70
N ASP A 67 -6.65 5.35 -4.79
CA ASP A 67 -6.51 4.75 -6.12
C ASP A 67 -5.16 4.04 -6.23
N ILE A 68 -5.16 2.86 -6.83
CA ILE A 68 -3.96 2.06 -7.11
C ILE A 68 -3.88 1.72 -8.60
N PRO A 69 -2.71 1.34 -9.12
CA PRO A 69 -2.63 0.73 -10.44
C PRO A 69 -3.48 -0.53 -10.52
N GLU A 70 -4.12 -0.75 -11.66
CA GLU A 70 -4.92 -1.94 -11.94
C GLU A 70 -4.14 -3.22 -11.63
N THR A 71 -4.60 -4.01 -10.68
CA THR A 71 -3.93 -5.23 -10.25
C THR A 71 -4.93 -6.28 -9.74
N ASP A 72 -4.54 -7.51 -9.73
CA ASP A 72 -5.32 -8.60 -9.13
C ASP A 72 -5.37 -8.41 -7.60
N LEU A 73 -6.55 -8.59 -6.98
CA LEU A 73 -6.73 -8.45 -5.54
C LEU A 73 -5.75 -9.31 -4.74
N ALA A 74 -5.45 -10.52 -5.21
CA ALA A 74 -4.52 -11.44 -4.55
C ALA A 74 -3.06 -10.94 -4.51
N LYS A 75 -2.74 -9.92 -5.32
CA LYS A 75 -1.39 -9.33 -5.46
C LYS A 75 -1.19 -8.09 -4.60
N ILE A 76 -2.21 -7.66 -3.86
CA ILE A 76 -2.14 -6.50 -2.99
C ILE A 76 -1.80 -6.97 -1.58
N GLU A 77 -0.70 -6.48 -1.04
CA GLU A 77 -0.37 -6.60 0.37
C GLU A 77 -0.62 -5.27 1.06
N PHE A 78 -1.45 -5.26 2.10
CA PHE A 78 -1.82 -4.05 2.82
C PHE A 78 -1.42 -4.16 4.28
N TYR A 79 -0.66 -3.18 4.76
CA TYR A 79 -0.10 -3.16 6.10
C TYR A 79 -0.42 -1.87 6.84
N ARG A 80 -0.66 -1.98 8.16
CA ARG A 80 -0.53 -0.88 9.10
C ARG A 80 0.88 -0.90 9.70
N VAL A 81 1.53 0.24 9.79
CA VAL A 81 2.86 0.34 10.41
C VAL A 81 2.69 0.70 11.89
N VAL A 82 3.07 -0.22 12.76
CA VAL A 82 3.01 -0.05 14.22
C VAL A 82 4.42 -0.14 14.77
N ASP A 83 4.89 0.92 15.42
CA ASP A 83 6.26 1.01 15.97
C ASP A 83 7.36 0.65 14.94
N GLY A 84 7.15 1.06 13.68
CA GLY A 84 8.07 0.78 12.57
C GLY A 84 7.99 -0.65 12.02
N THR A 85 7.02 -1.46 12.46
CA THR A 85 6.82 -2.83 12.00
C THR A 85 5.54 -2.92 11.16
N ARG A 86 5.62 -3.60 10.01
CA ARG A 86 4.47 -3.93 9.16
C ARG A 86 3.59 -4.99 9.83
N VAL A 87 2.32 -4.70 10.00
CA VAL A 87 1.28 -5.63 10.49
C VAL A 87 0.20 -5.71 9.43
N ILE A 88 -0.16 -6.90 8.99
CA ILE A 88 -1.23 -7.11 8.01
C ILE A 88 -2.50 -6.40 8.49
N HIS A 89 -3.12 -5.64 7.62
CA HIS A 89 -4.35 -4.92 7.90
C HIS A 89 -5.41 -5.29 6.85
N GLU A 90 -6.66 -5.40 7.28
CA GLU A 90 -7.78 -5.72 6.40
C GLU A 90 -8.12 -4.51 5.50
N PHE A 91 -8.49 -4.79 4.26
CA PHE A 91 -8.92 -3.81 3.28
C PHE A 91 -9.95 -4.40 2.33
N ASP A 92 -10.71 -3.55 1.68
CA ASP A 92 -11.62 -3.90 0.59
C ASP A 92 -11.07 -3.34 -0.74
N GLY A 93 -10.98 -4.18 -1.75
CA GLY A 93 -10.55 -3.80 -3.09
C GLY A 93 -11.73 -3.73 -4.06
N TYR A 94 -11.75 -2.70 -4.89
CA TYR A 94 -12.82 -2.45 -5.86
C TYR A 94 -12.27 -2.32 -7.28
N ASP A 95 -13.00 -2.89 -8.22
CA ASP A 95 -12.83 -2.70 -9.66
C ASP A 95 -13.85 -1.64 -10.10
N THR A 96 -13.40 -0.39 -10.26
CA THR A 96 -14.31 0.73 -10.55
C THR A 96 -14.68 0.84 -12.02
N ASN A 97 -13.98 0.11 -12.91
CA ASN A 97 -14.18 0.14 -14.35
C ASN A 97 -14.68 -1.19 -14.97
N ASP A 98 -14.96 -2.21 -14.11
CA ASP A 98 -15.49 -3.53 -14.50
C ASP A 98 -14.57 -4.32 -15.46
N ASN A 99 -13.24 -4.20 -15.31
CA ASN A 99 -12.25 -4.91 -16.13
C ASN A 99 -11.69 -6.20 -15.48
N GLY A 100 -12.10 -6.50 -14.24
CA GLY A 100 -11.67 -7.66 -13.47
C GLY A 100 -10.42 -7.42 -12.63
N LEU A 101 -9.88 -6.19 -12.60
CA LEU A 101 -8.73 -5.79 -11.80
C LEU A 101 -9.14 -4.73 -10.78
N VAL A 102 -8.53 -4.78 -9.60
CA VAL A 102 -8.72 -3.78 -8.55
C VAL A 102 -7.94 -2.52 -8.90
N ASP A 103 -8.59 -1.38 -8.86
CA ASP A 103 -8.01 -0.06 -9.10
C ASP A 103 -8.24 0.93 -7.95
N TYR A 104 -9.00 0.51 -6.93
CA TYR A 104 -9.35 1.32 -5.77
C TYR A 104 -9.41 0.48 -4.50
N VAL A 105 -8.87 0.99 -3.39
CA VAL A 105 -8.77 0.29 -2.11
C VAL A 105 -9.34 1.15 -1.00
N GLU A 106 -10.16 0.53 -0.11
CA GLU A 106 -10.69 1.14 1.10
C GLU A 106 -10.27 0.36 2.35
N TRP A 107 -10.08 1.05 3.46
CA TRP A 107 -9.82 0.43 4.76
C TRP A 107 -10.34 1.28 5.91
N VAL A 108 -10.55 0.65 7.06
CA VAL A 108 -10.95 1.35 8.28
C VAL A 108 -9.72 1.71 9.10
N VAL A 109 -9.59 2.98 9.46
CA VAL A 109 -8.64 3.48 10.46
C VAL A 109 -9.31 3.41 11.83
N PRO A 110 -8.94 2.47 12.72
CA PRO A 110 -9.72 2.19 13.93
C PRO A 110 -9.71 3.34 14.94
N SER A 111 -8.58 4.03 15.05
CA SER A 111 -8.35 5.10 16.02
C SER A 111 -7.31 6.04 15.46
N LEU A 112 -7.74 7.20 15.00
CA LEU A 112 -6.88 8.12 14.26
C LEU A 112 -6.28 9.19 15.17
N SER A 113 -4.93 9.20 15.17
CA SER A 113 -4.11 10.36 15.55
C SER A 113 -3.08 10.61 14.44
N ASN A 114 -2.14 9.68 14.27
CA ASN A 114 -1.19 9.62 13.15
C ASN A 114 -0.97 8.14 12.82
N ASP A 115 -1.65 7.65 11.81
CA ASP A 115 -1.58 6.25 11.40
C ASP A 115 -0.91 6.14 10.04
N THR A 116 0.04 5.23 9.93
CA THR A 116 0.76 4.95 8.69
C THR A 116 0.34 3.60 8.14
N TYR A 117 0.02 3.58 6.86
CA TYR A 117 -0.30 2.38 6.09
C TYR A 117 0.65 2.23 4.91
N GLU A 118 0.88 1.00 4.48
CA GLU A 118 1.68 0.70 3.30
C GLU A 118 0.95 -0.29 2.40
N ILE A 119 0.89 0.03 1.11
CA ILE A 119 0.44 -0.86 0.05
C ILE A 119 1.68 -1.31 -0.70
N VAL A 120 1.89 -2.63 -0.77
CA VAL A 120 3.00 -3.25 -1.47
C VAL A 120 2.48 -4.00 -2.68
N ILE A 121 2.99 -3.66 -3.85
CA ILE A 121 2.73 -4.31 -5.13
C ILE A 121 4.07 -4.37 -5.87
N GLU A 122 4.91 -5.36 -5.54
CA GLU A 122 6.25 -5.47 -6.13
C GLU A 122 6.21 -6.15 -7.51
N ILE A 123 5.54 -7.30 -7.55
CA ILE A 123 5.41 -8.15 -8.73
C ILE A 123 3.94 -8.16 -9.14
N ILE A 124 3.66 -7.81 -10.39
CA ILE A 124 2.30 -7.81 -10.92
C ILE A 124 1.99 -9.01 -11.80
N ASN A 125 3.03 -9.77 -12.21
CA ASN A 125 2.88 -11.02 -12.96
C ASN A 125 4.15 -11.87 -12.82
N ALA A 126 3.97 -13.22 -12.79
CA ALA A 126 5.06 -14.20 -12.92
C ALA A 126 4.57 -15.40 -13.71
N GLU A 127 5.24 -15.68 -14.83
CA GLU A 127 4.87 -16.75 -15.78
C GLU A 127 6.03 -17.70 -15.97
N HIS A 128 5.73 -19.01 -16.03
CA HIS A 128 6.61 -20.01 -16.57
C HIS A 128 6.47 -20.06 -18.10
N LEU A 129 7.57 -20.05 -18.79
CA LEU A 129 7.66 -20.10 -20.24
C LEU A 129 8.56 -21.27 -20.65
N ASP A 130 8.26 -21.89 -21.77
CA ASP A 130 9.11 -22.93 -22.36
C ASP A 130 10.42 -22.37 -22.95
N SER A 131 11.21 -23.23 -23.55
CA SER A 131 12.49 -22.87 -24.21
C SER A 131 12.33 -21.94 -25.42
N ASN A 132 11.13 -21.80 -25.97
CA ASN A 132 10.80 -20.85 -27.04
C ASN A 132 10.21 -19.54 -26.51
N ARG A 133 10.13 -19.40 -25.17
CA ARG A 133 9.48 -18.32 -24.45
C ARG A 133 7.95 -18.25 -24.68
N GLU A 134 7.33 -19.40 -24.96
CA GLU A 134 5.89 -19.54 -25.02
C GLU A 134 5.32 -19.83 -23.61
N TYR A 135 4.13 -19.31 -23.32
CA TYR A 135 3.47 -19.46 -22.03
C TYR A 135 3.16 -20.93 -21.71
N VAL A 136 3.54 -21.36 -20.51
CA VAL A 136 3.25 -22.69 -19.94
C VAL A 136 2.22 -22.55 -18.82
N SER A 137 2.53 -21.79 -17.78
CA SER A 137 1.68 -21.62 -16.59
C SER A 137 1.87 -20.27 -15.90
N ASP A 138 0.87 -19.86 -15.13
CA ASP A 138 0.98 -18.76 -14.15
C ASP A 138 1.58 -19.35 -12.87
N ILE A 139 2.67 -18.77 -12.39
CA ILE A 139 3.37 -19.20 -11.17
C ILE A 139 3.43 -18.07 -10.13
N PHE A 140 2.59 -17.03 -10.31
CA PHE A 140 2.66 -15.84 -9.46
C PHE A 140 2.41 -16.17 -7.98
N SER A 141 1.39 -16.96 -7.68
CA SER A 141 1.03 -17.31 -6.30
C SER A 141 2.16 -18.00 -5.54
N GLU A 142 2.98 -18.79 -6.27
CA GLU A 142 4.07 -19.56 -5.71
C GLU A 142 5.35 -18.74 -5.51
N VAL A 143 5.57 -17.72 -6.36
CA VAL A 143 6.87 -17.00 -6.37
C VAL A 143 6.77 -15.57 -5.86
N SER A 144 5.57 -15.04 -5.62
CA SER A 144 5.36 -13.66 -5.16
C SER A 144 5.75 -13.45 -3.69
N LYS A 145 5.83 -14.52 -2.89
CA LYS A 145 6.10 -14.48 -1.46
C LYS A 145 7.18 -15.48 -1.07
N ARG A 146 7.93 -15.16 -0.02
CA ARG A 146 8.87 -16.10 0.59
C ARG A 146 8.19 -16.84 1.74
N ASP A 147 7.40 -17.86 1.40
CA ASP A 147 6.58 -18.63 2.33
C ASP A 147 6.85 -20.16 2.27
N ASP A 148 7.99 -20.56 1.66
CA ASP A 148 8.38 -21.95 1.41
C ASP A 148 7.42 -22.70 0.44
N VAL A 149 6.57 -21.98 -0.28
CA VAL A 149 5.85 -22.48 -1.45
C VAL A 149 6.70 -22.26 -2.69
N TRP A 150 6.80 -23.28 -3.55
CA TRP A 150 7.67 -23.28 -4.71
C TRP A 150 6.86 -23.51 -5.98
N SER A 151 7.25 -22.87 -7.05
CA SER A 151 6.70 -23.16 -8.37
C SER A 151 7.02 -24.61 -8.80
N GLU A 152 6.39 -25.06 -9.84
CA GLU A 152 6.84 -26.23 -10.56
C GLU A 152 8.31 -26.11 -11.00
N ALA A 153 8.95 -27.25 -11.30
CA ALA A 153 10.35 -27.26 -11.70
C ALA A 153 10.53 -26.55 -13.06
N ILE A 154 11.40 -25.56 -13.10
CA ILE A 154 11.85 -24.89 -14.32
C ILE A 154 13.06 -25.67 -14.84
N ASN A 155 12.95 -26.26 -16.01
CA ASN A 155 14.00 -27.08 -16.58
C ASN A 155 15.07 -26.24 -17.30
N ASP A 156 16.19 -26.87 -17.64
CA ASP A 156 17.26 -26.24 -18.40
C ASP A 156 16.75 -25.68 -19.74
N GLY A 157 17.04 -24.41 -19.99
CA GLY A 157 16.59 -23.67 -21.16
C GLY A 157 15.16 -23.12 -21.11
N GLU A 158 14.38 -23.40 -20.06
CA GLU A 158 13.09 -22.75 -19.83
C GLU A 158 13.27 -21.40 -19.13
N HIS A 159 12.19 -20.60 -19.10
CA HIS A 159 12.26 -19.23 -18.64
C HIS A 159 11.18 -18.90 -17.59
N VAL A 160 11.49 -17.99 -16.71
CA VAL A 160 10.51 -17.28 -15.86
C VAL A 160 10.43 -15.84 -16.33
N ARG A 161 9.23 -15.38 -16.65
CA ARG A 161 8.97 -13.97 -16.94
C ARG A 161 8.32 -13.32 -15.75
N ILE A 162 8.92 -12.26 -15.24
CA ILE A 162 8.40 -11.48 -14.12
C ILE A 162 8.14 -10.06 -14.60
N LYS A 163 6.98 -9.52 -14.25
CA LYS A 163 6.63 -8.13 -14.49
C LYS A 163 6.52 -7.42 -13.15
N PHE A 164 7.19 -6.28 -13.03
CA PHE A 164 7.20 -5.43 -11.85
C PHE A 164 6.28 -4.23 -12.05
N GLU A 165 5.71 -3.72 -10.96
CA GLU A 165 4.93 -2.47 -10.98
C GLU A 165 5.81 -1.29 -11.39
N LYS A 166 7.03 -1.26 -10.89
CA LYS A 166 8.01 -0.18 -11.14
C LYS A 166 9.24 -0.71 -11.88
N GLN A 167 9.90 0.18 -12.60
CA GLN A 167 11.18 -0.15 -13.22
C GLN A 167 12.24 -0.42 -12.15
N LEU A 168 13.01 -1.49 -12.35
CA LEU A 168 14.16 -1.80 -11.50
C LEU A 168 15.31 -0.85 -11.81
N ASP A 169 16.01 -0.41 -10.78
CA ASP A 169 17.19 0.43 -10.86
C ASP A 169 18.18 0.07 -9.73
N SER A 170 19.27 0.83 -9.59
CA SER A 170 20.30 0.57 -8.57
C SER A 170 19.83 0.74 -7.10
N LYS A 171 18.61 1.22 -6.88
CA LYS A 171 17.99 1.40 -5.58
C LYS A 171 16.80 0.46 -5.35
N LYS A 172 16.36 -0.22 -6.41
CA LYS A 172 15.24 -1.15 -6.43
C LYS A 172 15.74 -2.44 -7.04
N ASP A 173 16.23 -3.31 -6.21
CA ASP A 173 16.73 -4.62 -6.55
C ASP A 173 15.71 -5.72 -6.25
N ILE A 174 15.97 -6.89 -6.77
CA ILE A 174 15.20 -8.10 -6.48
C ILE A 174 16.12 -9.16 -5.91
N THR A 175 15.62 -9.97 -5.02
CA THR A 175 16.32 -11.13 -4.49
C THR A 175 15.70 -12.41 -5.04
N LEU A 176 16.50 -13.24 -5.69
CA LEU A 176 16.07 -14.54 -6.18
C LEU A 176 16.40 -15.62 -5.15
N TYR A 177 15.43 -16.51 -4.88
CA TYR A 177 15.57 -17.65 -3.98
C TYR A 177 15.36 -18.95 -4.76
N PRO A 178 16.37 -19.44 -5.52
CA PRO A 178 16.22 -20.68 -6.26
C PRO A 178 16.33 -21.89 -5.34
N TRP A 179 15.45 -22.88 -5.54
CA TRP A 179 15.64 -24.22 -4.98
C TRP A 179 16.26 -25.12 -6.06
N ILE A 180 17.48 -25.56 -5.81
CA ILE A 180 18.25 -26.38 -6.75
C ILE A 180 17.90 -27.85 -6.53
N LEU A 181 17.25 -28.46 -7.51
CA LEU A 181 16.92 -29.90 -7.48
C LEU A 181 18.11 -30.77 -7.89
N ASN A 182 18.89 -30.32 -8.88
CA ASN A 182 20.03 -31.05 -9.44
C ASN A 182 21.13 -30.11 -9.94
N GLY A 183 22.39 -30.57 -9.92
CA GLY A 183 23.50 -29.92 -10.61
C GLY A 183 23.97 -28.60 -10.00
N THR A 184 24.56 -27.77 -10.84
CA THR A 184 25.03 -26.42 -10.49
C THR A 184 24.44 -25.46 -11.52
N PRO A 185 23.21 -25.00 -11.32
CA PRO A 185 22.56 -24.11 -12.29
C PRO A 185 23.23 -22.74 -12.31
N SER A 186 23.19 -22.07 -13.46
CA SER A 186 23.34 -20.64 -13.56
C SER A 186 21.99 -20.01 -13.94
N ILE A 187 21.73 -18.80 -13.46
CA ILE A 187 20.53 -18.04 -13.80
C ILE A 187 20.96 -16.83 -14.61
N GLU A 188 20.52 -16.78 -15.85
CA GLU A 188 20.74 -15.66 -16.74
C GLU A 188 19.54 -14.73 -16.74
N VAL A 189 19.77 -13.42 -16.62
CA VAL A 189 18.71 -12.41 -16.59
C VAL A 189 18.74 -11.57 -17.85
N TYR A 190 17.59 -11.45 -18.49
CA TYR A 190 17.40 -10.69 -19.72
C TYR A 190 16.29 -9.67 -19.57
N GLU A 191 16.40 -8.54 -20.28
CA GLU A 191 15.27 -7.64 -20.45
C GLU A 191 14.20 -8.31 -21.34
N ILE A 192 12.92 -8.08 -21.01
CA ILE A 192 11.80 -8.65 -21.76
C ILE A 192 11.90 -8.30 -23.26
N ASN A 193 11.64 -9.29 -24.12
CA ASN A 193 11.76 -9.17 -25.58
C ASN A 193 13.18 -8.79 -26.09
N SER A 194 14.19 -8.95 -25.25
CA SER A 194 15.59 -8.73 -25.58
C SER A 194 16.41 -10.02 -25.44
N ASN A 195 17.46 -10.17 -26.23
CA ASN A 195 18.47 -11.20 -26.05
C ASN A 195 19.74 -10.63 -25.39
N GLN A 196 19.65 -9.40 -24.88
CA GLN A 196 20.76 -8.80 -24.15
C GLN A 196 20.81 -9.35 -22.74
N LEU A 197 21.87 -10.04 -22.40
CA LEU A 197 22.17 -10.50 -21.04
C LEU A 197 22.43 -9.28 -20.15
N LEU A 198 21.64 -9.14 -19.09
CA LEU A 198 21.82 -8.09 -18.08
C LEU A 198 22.78 -8.54 -16.99
N THR A 199 22.60 -9.76 -16.48
CA THR A 199 23.48 -10.35 -15.46
C THR A 199 23.35 -11.87 -15.45
N GLU A 200 24.29 -12.54 -14.77
CA GLU A 200 24.32 -13.99 -14.56
C GLU A 200 24.64 -14.28 -13.09
N PHE A 201 23.83 -15.12 -12.46
CA PHE A 201 24.07 -15.67 -11.11
C PHE A 201 24.62 -17.09 -11.22
N LYS A 202 25.77 -17.36 -10.57
CA LYS A 202 26.46 -18.65 -10.53
C LYS A 202 26.48 -19.24 -9.14
#